data_d18d23b9f3d093e0e3fe01687f5f9521
#
_entry.id   d18d23b9f3d093e0e3fe01687f5f9521
#
_cell.length_a   1.000
_cell.length_b   1.000
_cell.length_c   1.000
_cell.angle_alpha   90.00
_cell.angle_beta   90.00
_cell.angle_gamma   90.00
#
_symmetry.space_group_name_H-M   'P 1'
#
loop_
_entity.id
_entity.type
_entity.pdbx_description
1 polymer ?
#
loop_
_entity_poly.entity_id
_entity_poly.type
_entity_poly.pdbx_seq_one_letter_code
_entity_poly.pdbx_strand_id
1 'polypeptide(L)'
;HALPIFHTHGLFVATNISLISGGSLIFLPKFDLDAIAKHMPKATTLMGVPTFYARFLDDPRFTAASTAHMRLFISGSAPLLAEIHSRFEARTGHRILERYGMTETNMNTSNPYEGDRRAGTVGLPLPGVEVRICDADGHALPQGEIGDILLRGR
;
A
#
# COMPACT_ATOMS: atom_id res chain seq x y z
N HIS A 1 2.13 6.83 -10.35
CA HIS A 1 1.34 7.16 -9.16
C HIS A 1 0.80 8.60 -9.21
N ALA A 2 -0.21 8.88 -8.39
CA ALA A 2 -0.79 10.20 -8.18
C ALA A 2 -0.65 10.65 -6.70
N LEU A 3 0.32 10.10 -5.99
CA LEU A 3 0.60 10.44 -4.60
C LEU A 3 1.38 11.75 -4.53
N PRO A 4 1.06 12.63 -3.55
CA PRO A 4 1.79 13.88 -3.36
C PRO A 4 3.26 13.59 -2.99
N ILE A 5 4.20 14.26 -3.65
CA ILE A 5 5.65 14.11 -3.37
C ILE A 5 6.12 14.88 -2.13
N PHE A 6 5.26 15.61 -1.47
CA PHE A 6 5.55 16.22 -0.17
C PHE A 6 5.19 15.30 1.02
N HIS A 7 4.71 14.09 0.75
CA HIS A 7 4.49 13.01 1.72
C HIS A 7 5.49 11.88 1.50
N THR A 8 5.89 11.23 2.61
CA THR A 8 6.81 10.09 2.62
C THR A 8 6.43 9.01 1.61
N HIS A 9 5.16 8.62 1.53
CA HIS A 9 4.70 7.61 0.59
C HIS A 9 4.94 8.02 -0.88
N GLY A 10 4.63 9.25 -1.25
CA GLY A 10 4.83 9.74 -2.61
C GLY A 10 6.31 9.91 -2.97
N LEU A 11 7.10 10.52 -2.09
CA LEU A 11 8.50 10.82 -2.34
C LEU A 11 9.39 9.59 -2.19
N PHE A 12 9.44 9.01 -0.99
CA PHE A 12 10.41 7.95 -0.70
C PHE A 12 9.96 6.58 -1.22
N VAL A 13 8.69 6.23 -1.05
CA VAL A 13 8.21 4.89 -1.42
C VAL A 13 7.88 4.81 -2.92
N ALA A 14 7.08 5.73 -3.45
CA ALA A 14 6.67 5.63 -4.84
C ALA A 14 7.74 6.16 -5.82
N THR A 15 8.28 7.36 -5.57
CA THR A 15 9.23 8.00 -6.50
C THR A 15 10.63 7.43 -6.36
N ASN A 16 11.25 7.57 -5.19
CA ASN A 16 12.65 7.22 -5.01
C ASN A 16 12.93 5.74 -5.22
N ILE A 17 12.09 4.85 -4.66
CA ILE A 17 12.29 3.39 -4.86
C ILE A 17 12.19 3.02 -6.33
N SER A 18 11.23 3.58 -7.06
CA SER A 18 11.09 3.30 -8.49
C SER A 18 12.31 3.75 -9.29
N LEU A 19 12.85 4.93 -9.01
CA LEU A 19 14.03 5.47 -9.71
C LEU A 19 15.31 4.71 -9.32
N ILE A 20 15.54 4.45 -8.03
CA ILE A 20 16.71 3.70 -7.54
C ILE A 20 16.74 2.28 -8.10
N SER A 21 15.56 1.68 -8.30
CA SER A 21 15.43 0.34 -8.91
C SER A 21 15.62 0.35 -10.44
N GLY A 22 15.96 1.49 -11.04
CA GLY A 22 16.09 1.62 -12.50
C GLY A 22 14.76 1.60 -13.26
N GLY A 23 13.65 1.80 -12.56
CA GLY A 23 12.32 1.84 -13.15
C GLY A 23 11.96 3.19 -13.76
N SER A 24 10.82 3.23 -14.44
CA SER A 24 10.23 4.45 -14.98
C SER A 24 9.01 4.86 -14.18
N LEU A 25 8.72 6.15 -14.14
CA LEU A 25 7.56 6.70 -13.46
C LEU A 25 6.56 7.33 -14.43
N ILE A 26 5.30 6.99 -14.25
CA ILE A 26 4.18 7.80 -14.73
C ILE A 26 3.68 8.59 -13.52
N PHE A 27 4.07 9.86 -13.46
CA PHE A 27 3.69 10.76 -12.37
C PHE A 27 2.49 11.61 -12.78
N LEU A 28 1.41 11.50 -12.03
CA LEU A 28 0.21 12.32 -12.22
C LEU A 28 0.15 13.37 -11.11
N PRO A 29 -0.14 14.64 -11.45
CA PRO A 29 -0.11 15.75 -10.49
C PRO A 29 -1.22 15.64 -9.43
N LYS A 30 -2.27 14.87 -9.72
CA LYS A 30 -3.40 14.60 -8.82
C LYS A 30 -4.05 13.27 -9.17
N PHE A 31 -4.87 12.76 -8.25
CA PHE A 31 -5.72 11.62 -8.54
C PHE A 31 -6.78 12.00 -9.58
N ASP A 32 -6.76 11.27 -10.69
CA ASP A 32 -7.69 11.44 -11.81
C ASP A 32 -7.93 10.07 -12.45
N LEU A 33 -9.17 9.57 -12.41
CA LEU A 33 -9.52 8.24 -12.90
C LEU A 33 -9.31 8.10 -14.42
N ASP A 34 -9.58 9.14 -15.20
CA ASP A 34 -9.40 9.11 -16.65
C ASP A 34 -7.92 9.06 -17.02
N ALA A 35 -7.11 9.88 -16.36
CA ALA A 35 -5.66 9.86 -16.55
C ALA A 35 -5.07 8.50 -16.13
N ILE A 36 -5.50 7.94 -15.00
CA ILE A 36 -5.04 6.63 -14.54
C ILE A 36 -5.45 5.54 -15.54
N ALA A 37 -6.71 5.48 -15.95
CA ALA A 37 -7.18 4.50 -16.92
C ALA A 37 -6.44 4.59 -18.27
N LYS A 38 -6.16 5.81 -18.74
CA LYS A 38 -5.39 6.07 -19.97
C LYS A 38 -3.95 5.55 -19.88
N HIS A 39 -3.31 5.70 -18.72
CA HIS A 39 -1.89 5.37 -18.54
C HIS A 39 -1.65 3.96 -17.98
N MET A 40 -2.65 3.33 -17.38
CA MET A 40 -2.54 1.99 -16.78
C MET A 40 -1.98 0.92 -17.74
N PRO A 41 -2.35 0.87 -19.04
CA PRO A 41 -1.78 -0.12 -19.97
C PRO A 41 -0.26 -0.07 -20.13
N LYS A 42 0.39 1.03 -19.70
CA LYS A 42 1.85 1.21 -19.77
C LYS A 42 2.51 1.04 -18.40
N ALA A 43 1.74 0.75 -17.35
CA ALA A 43 2.22 0.59 -15.99
C ALA A 43 2.23 -0.89 -15.59
N THR A 44 3.10 -1.25 -14.65
CA THR A 44 3.12 -2.58 -14.04
C THR A 44 2.84 -2.53 -12.54
N THR A 45 2.92 -1.35 -11.94
CA THR A 45 2.70 -1.13 -10.51
C THR A 45 1.90 0.15 -10.29
N LEU A 46 0.94 0.10 -9.38
CA LEU A 46 0.22 1.27 -8.92
C LEU A 46 0.33 1.38 -7.40
N MET A 47 0.80 2.54 -6.96
CA MET A 47 0.86 2.88 -5.53
C MET A 47 -0.18 3.96 -5.24
N GLY A 48 -1.02 3.72 -4.24
CA GLY A 48 -2.12 4.58 -3.89
C GLY A 48 -2.46 4.56 -2.41
N VAL A 49 -3.45 5.35 -2.06
CA VAL A 49 -4.08 5.35 -0.74
C VAL A 49 -5.42 4.61 -0.81
N PRO A 50 -6.01 4.19 0.32
CA PRO A 50 -7.26 3.41 0.32
C PRO A 50 -8.40 4.01 -0.49
N THR A 51 -8.54 5.34 -0.49
CA THR A 51 -9.58 6.02 -1.26
C THR A 51 -9.44 5.86 -2.78
N PHE A 52 -8.21 5.62 -3.29
CA PHE A 52 -8.02 5.33 -4.73
C PHE A 52 -8.69 4.00 -5.08
N TYR A 53 -8.49 2.99 -4.26
CA TYR A 53 -9.06 1.65 -4.47
C TYR A 53 -10.58 1.64 -4.37
N ALA A 54 -11.16 2.38 -3.43
CA ALA A 54 -12.59 2.58 -3.37
C ALA A 54 -13.14 3.17 -4.69
N ARG A 55 -12.50 4.22 -5.21
CA ARG A 55 -12.89 4.86 -6.48
C ARG A 55 -12.67 3.97 -7.71
N PHE A 56 -11.65 3.09 -7.70
CA PHE A 56 -11.50 2.09 -8.77
C PHE A 56 -12.66 1.09 -8.80
N LEU A 57 -13.21 0.74 -7.63
CA LEU A 57 -14.38 -0.13 -7.54
C LEU A 57 -15.66 0.53 -8.09
N ASP A 58 -15.74 1.84 -8.10
CA ASP A 58 -16.88 2.57 -8.66
C ASP A 58 -16.78 2.77 -10.18
N ASP A 59 -15.57 2.54 -10.77
CA ASP A 59 -15.33 2.75 -12.20
C ASP A 59 -15.35 1.42 -12.96
N PRO A 60 -16.26 1.22 -13.93
CA PRO A 60 -16.39 -0.03 -14.66
C PRO A 60 -15.18 -0.41 -15.53
N ARG A 61 -14.27 0.51 -15.79
CA ARG A 61 -13.04 0.26 -16.59
C ARG A 61 -12.01 -0.57 -15.85
N PHE A 62 -12.02 -0.59 -14.51
CA PHE A 62 -11.08 -1.37 -13.70
C PHE A 62 -11.62 -2.79 -13.48
N THR A 63 -11.17 -3.72 -14.33
CA THR A 63 -11.61 -5.12 -14.37
C THR A 63 -10.40 -6.05 -14.37
N ALA A 64 -10.62 -7.36 -14.21
CA ALA A 64 -9.57 -8.36 -14.34
C ALA A 64 -8.85 -8.27 -15.71
N ALA A 65 -9.59 -8.03 -16.79
CA ALA A 65 -9.01 -7.92 -18.13
C ALA A 65 -8.12 -6.65 -18.27
N SER A 66 -8.60 -5.50 -17.79
CA SER A 66 -7.84 -4.25 -17.91
C SER A 66 -6.62 -4.17 -16.98
N THR A 67 -6.56 -5.00 -15.95
CA THR A 67 -5.48 -5.04 -14.96
C THR A 67 -4.60 -6.28 -15.05
N ALA A 68 -4.86 -7.22 -15.96
CA ALA A 68 -4.18 -8.51 -16.06
C ALA A 68 -2.65 -8.41 -16.21
N HIS A 69 -2.16 -7.35 -16.84
CA HIS A 69 -0.72 -7.07 -17.04
C HIS A 69 -0.05 -6.42 -15.83
N MET A 70 -0.85 -5.96 -14.85
CA MET A 70 -0.33 -5.32 -13.65
C MET A 70 0.32 -6.38 -12.74
N ARG A 71 1.47 -6.04 -12.21
CA ARG A 71 2.21 -6.90 -11.28
C ARG A 71 1.83 -6.63 -9.83
N LEU A 72 1.54 -5.37 -9.48
CA LEU A 72 1.43 -4.98 -8.08
C LEU A 72 0.53 -3.77 -7.87
N PHE A 73 -0.34 -3.87 -6.88
CA PHE A 73 -1.10 -2.76 -6.30
C PHE A 73 -0.69 -2.61 -4.84
N ILE A 74 -0.30 -1.39 -4.44
CA ILE A 74 0.18 -1.08 -3.10
C ILE A 74 -0.72 -0.03 -2.46
N SER A 75 -1.14 -0.27 -1.22
CA SER A 75 -1.86 0.69 -0.39
C SER A 75 -1.07 1.04 0.87
N GLY A 76 -1.14 2.30 1.28
CA GLY A 76 -0.54 2.80 2.51
C GLY A 76 -1.09 4.16 2.90
N SER A 77 -0.51 4.76 3.94
CA SER A 77 -0.85 6.09 4.51
C SER A 77 -2.19 6.17 5.23
N ALA A 78 -3.02 5.13 5.18
CA ALA A 78 -4.25 4.99 5.97
C ALA A 78 -4.66 3.52 5.98
N PRO A 79 -5.47 3.07 6.96
CA PRO A 79 -6.00 1.71 6.99
C PRO A 79 -6.87 1.40 5.77
N LEU A 80 -6.61 0.28 5.13
CA LEU A 80 -7.44 -0.24 4.05
C LEU A 80 -8.51 -1.16 4.63
N LEU A 81 -9.77 -0.84 4.39
CA LEU A 81 -10.87 -1.70 4.84
C LEU A 81 -10.77 -3.08 4.17
N ALA A 82 -10.91 -4.15 4.96
CA ALA A 82 -10.86 -5.52 4.46
C ALA A 82 -11.91 -5.78 3.36
N GLU A 83 -13.08 -5.12 3.44
CA GLU A 83 -14.10 -5.17 2.40
C GLU A 83 -13.59 -4.60 1.07
N ILE A 84 -12.92 -3.46 1.08
CA ILE A 84 -12.35 -2.85 -0.15
C ILE A 84 -11.31 -3.77 -0.75
N HIS A 85 -10.42 -4.35 0.06
CA HIS A 85 -9.42 -5.33 -0.38
C HIS A 85 -10.10 -6.52 -1.08
N SER A 86 -11.08 -7.14 -0.42
CA SER A 86 -11.77 -8.34 -0.94
C SER A 86 -12.57 -8.05 -2.21
N ARG A 87 -13.26 -6.90 -2.27
CA ARG A 87 -13.98 -6.46 -3.48
C ARG A 87 -13.01 -6.17 -4.63
N PHE A 88 -11.86 -5.57 -4.34
CA PHE A 88 -10.85 -5.30 -5.35
C PHE A 88 -10.26 -6.61 -5.90
N GLU A 89 -9.95 -7.57 -5.04
CA GLU A 89 -9.51 -8.91 -5.45
C GLU A 89 -10.56 -9.62 -6.31
N ALA A 90 -11.82 -9.65 -5.88
CA ALA A 90 -12.91 -10.29 -6.62
C ALA A 90 -13.09 -9.67 -8.01
N ARG A 91 -12.88 -8.37 -8.17
CA ARG A 91 -13.07 -7.64 -9.42
C ARG A 91 -11.87 -7.71 -10.36
N THR A 92 -10.67 -7.68 -9.83
CA THR A 92 -9.44 -7.53 -10.63
C THR A 92 -8.54 -8.77 -10.63
N GLY A 93 -8.75 -9.70 -9.70
CA GLY A 93 -7.86 -10.82 -9.45
C GLY A 93 -6.59 -10.46 -8.66
N HIS A 94 -6.43 -9.19 -8.27
CA HIS A 94 -5.23 -8.72 -7.56
C HIS A 94 -5.51 -8.51 -6.07
N ARG A 95 -4.62 -9.05 -5.23
CA ARG A 95 -4.54 -8.73 -3.81
C ARG A 95 -3.69 -7.49 -3.60
N ILE A 96 -4.24 -6.49 -2.92
CA ILE A 96 -3.52 -5.26 -2.61
C ILE A 96 -2.44 -5.56 -1.56
N LEU A 97 -1.21 -5.09 -1.79
CA LEU A 97 -0.14 -5.13 -0.81
C LEU A 97 -0.27 -3.92 0.11
N GLU A 98 -0.81 -4.14 1.30
CA GLU A 98 -0.96 -3.08 2.30
C GLU A 98 0.30 -2.96 3.16
N ARG A 99 0.69 -1.72 3.48
CA ARG A 99 1.87 -1.35 4.26
C ARG A 99 1.51 -0.36 5.34
N TYR A 100 2.28 -0.37 6.42
CA TYR A 100 2.27 0.66 7.45
C TYR A 100 3.61 1.37 7.53
N GLY A 101 3.53 2.68 7.60
CA GLY A 101 4.66 3.57 7.81
C GLY A 101 4.18 4.96 8.20
N MET A 102 5.08 5.78 8.68
CA MET A 102 4.83 7.15 9.09
C MET A 102 6.04 8.02 8.77
N THR A 103 5.88 9.33 8.80
CA THR A 103 6.93 10.28 8.43
C THR A 103 8.18 10.11 9.31
N GLU A 104 7.98 9.84 10.58
CA GLU A 104 9.03 9.75 11.61
C GLU A 104 9.89 8.48 11.48
N THR A 105 9.34 7.41 10.89
CA THR A 105 9.99 6.09 10.86
C THR A 105 10.07 5.48 9.47
N ASN A 106 9.57 6.16 8.42
CA ASN A 106 9.40 5.62 7.08
C ASN A 106 8.51 4.36 7.07
N MET A 107 8.94 3.28 6.40
CA MET A 107 8.17 2.05 6.29
C MET A 107 8.52 1.09 7.42
N ASN A 108 7.53 0.66 8.16
CA ASN A 108 7.68 -0.22 9.33
C ASN A 108 7.29 -1.66 9.02
N THR A 109 6.13 -1.87 8.39
CA THR A 109 5.62 -3.20 8.06
C THR A 109 5.13 -3.29 6.63
N SER A 110 5.07 -4.50 6.10
CA SER A 110 4.50 -4.78 4.78
C SER A 110 3.88 -6.16 4.73
N ASN A 111 2.74 -6.31 4.05
CA ASN A 111 2.34 -7.60 3.55
C ASN A 111 3.41 -8.12 2.58
N PRO A 112 3.57 -9.45 2.41
CA PRO A 112 4.62 -10.02 1.59
C PRO A 112 4.41 -9.72 0.10
N TYR A 113 5.52 -9.59 -0.64
CA TYR A 113 5.46 -9.52 -2.09
C TYR A 113 5.02 -10.86 -2.68
N GLU A 114 5.61 -11.95 -2.24
CA GLU A 114 5.22 -13.32 -2.56
C GLU A 114 4.43 -13.93 -1.39
N GLY A 115 3.39 -14.68 -1.68
CA GLY A 115 2.57 -15.37 -0.69
C GLY A 115 1.28 -14.63 -0.32
N ASP A 116 0.78 -14.91 0.90
CA ASP A 116 -0.55 -14.46 1.33
C ASP A 116 -0.54 -13.00 1.81
N ARG A 117 -1.29 -12.16 1.12
CA ARG A 117 -1.58 -10.77 1.52
C ARG A 117 -2.92 -10.76 2.24
N ARG A 118 -2.87 -10.67 3.55
CA ARG A 118 -4.06 -10.77 4.40
C ARG A 118 -4.79 -9.43 4.48
N ALA A 119 -6.05 -9.42 4.03
CA ALA A 119 -6.92 -8.25 4.14
C ALA A 119 -7.08 -7.80 5.60
N GLY A 120 -7.07 -6.47 5.82
CA GLY A 120 -7.20 -5.89 7.15
C GLY A 120 -5.94 -6.00 8.02
N THR A 121 -4.78 -6.31 7.41
CA THR A 121 -3.49 -6.32 8.10
C THR A 121 -2.45 -5.54 7.33
N VAL A 122 -1.50 -4.96 8.05
CA VAL A 122 -0.36 -4.24 7.47
C VAL A 122 0.89 -5.10 7.31
N GLY A 123 0.73 -6.42 7.49
CA GLY A 123 1.78 -7.41 7.30
C GLY A 123 2.77 -7.51 8.47
N LEU A 124 4.00 -7.89 8.14
CA LEU A 124 5.08 -8.17 9.11
C LEU A 124 6.10 -7.04 9.14
N PRO A 125 6.86 -6.89 10.24
CA PRO A 125 7.97 -5.94 10.32
C PRO A 125 8.96 -6.13 9.16
N LEU A 126 9.44 -5.01 8.61
CA LEU A 126 10.49 -5.02 7.61
C LEU A 126 11.84 -5.42 8.24
N PRO A 127 12.81 -5.92 7.45
CA PRO A 127 14.15 -6.25 7.95
C PRO A 127 14.78 -5.07 8.69
N GLY A 128 15.21 -5.31 9.92
CA GLY A 128 15.82 -4.29 10.79
C GLY A 128 14.82 -3.42 11.56
N VAL A 129 13.52 -3.70 11.43
CA VAL A 129 12.45 -3.06 12.23
C VAL A 129 11.92 -4.06 13.24
N GLU A 130 11.84 -3.66 14.51
CA GLU A 130 11.13 -4.39 15.55
C GLU A 130 9.83 -3.66 15.87
N VAL A 131 8.75 -4.43 16.01
CA VAL A 131 7.41 -3.94 16.36
C VAL A 131 6.93 -4.69 17.59
N ARG A 132 6.42 -3.95 18.58
CA ARG A 132 5.77 -4.52 19.77
C ARG A 132 4.45 -3.80 20.00
N ILE A 133 3.46 -4.57 20.45
CA ILE A 133 2.21 -4.01 20.95
C ILE A 133 2.29 -4.04 22.47
N CYS A 134 2.11 -2.87 23.10
CA CYS A 134 2.35 -2.71 24.51
C CYS A 134 1.16 -2.00 25.20
N ASP A 135 1.07 -2.17 26.52
CA ASP A 135 0.23 -1.35 27.38
C ASP A 135 0.83 0.06 27.58
N ALA A 136 0.13 0.90 28.36
CA ALA A 136 0.56 2.26 28.65
C ALA A 136 1.89 2.34 29.46
N ASP A 137 2.28 1.27 30.14
CA ASP A 137 3.52 1.16 30.91
C ASP A 137 4.67 0.56 30.08
N GLY A 138 4.42 0.20 28.81
CA GLY A 138 5.41 -0.33 27.88
C GLY A 138 5.62 -1.86 28.00
N HIS A 139 4.81 -2.58 28.74
CA HIS A 139 4.86 -4.04 28.79
C HIS A 139 4.19 -4.64 27.57
N ALA A 140 4.85 -5.64 26.99
CA ALA A 140 4.32 -6.33 25.81
C ALA A 140 2.99 -7.03 26.11
N LEU A 141 2.00 -6.82 25.25
CA LEU A 141 0.69 -7.45 25.32
C LEU A 141 0.67 -8.81 24.59
N PRO A 142 -0.17 -9.76 25.03
CA PRO A 142 -0.43 -10.98 24.29
C PRO A 142 -0.97 -10.73 22.88
N GLN A 143 -0.80 -11.70 21.99
CA GLN A 143 -1.35 -11.64 20.64
C GLN A 143 -2.88 -11.56 20.67
N GLY A 144 -3.43 -10.59 19.94
CA GLY A 144 -4.86 -10.31 19.83
C GLY A 144 -5.35 -9.16 20.71
N GLU A 145 -4.51 -8.69 21.64
CA GLU A 145 -4.80 -7.51 22.46
C GLU A 145 -4.51 -6.22 21.68
N ILE A 146 -5.27 -5.17 22.04
CA ILE A 146 -5.13 -3.82 21.48
C ILE A 146 -4.25 -2.98 22.39
N GLY A 147 -3.25 -2.31 21.85
CA GLY A 147 -2.34 -1.47 22.61
C GLY A 147 -1.55 -0.50 21.74
N ASP A 148 -0.57 0.15 22.36
CA ASP A 148 0.33 1.08 21.70
C ASP A 148 1.38 0.35 20.85
N ILE A 149 1.70 0.93 19.71
CA ILE A 149 2.73 0.38 18.80
C ILE A 149 4.08 0.98 19.18
N LEU A 150 4.99 0.18 19.68
CA LEU A 150 6.38 0.55 19.89
C LEU A 150 7.23 0.06 18.72
N LEU A 151 8.03 0.97 18.16
CA LEU A 151 8.91 0.72 17.01
C LEU A 151 10.37 0.91 17.40
N ARG A 152 11.23 0.00 16.96
CA ARG A 152 12.67 0.15 17.00
C ARG A 152 13.25 -0.20 15.63
N GLY A 153 14.02 0.72 15.06
CA GLY A 153 14.74 0.54 13.81
C GLY A 153 16.21 0.92 13.94
N ARG A 154 16.96 0.79 12.85
CA ARG A 154 18.35 1.25 12.75
C ARG A 154 18.39 2.68 12.18
#